data_6db31a0793dcec01850d832a9edbc21c
#
_entry.id   6db31a0793dcec01850d832a9edbc21c
#
_cell.length_a   1.000
_cell.length_b   1.000
_cell.length_c   1.000
_cell.angle_alpha   90.00
_cell.angle_beta   90.00
_cell.angle_gamma   90.00
#
_symmetry.space_group_name_H-M   'P 1'
#
loop_
_entity.id
_entity.type
_entity.pdbx_description
1 polymer ?
#
loop_
_entity_poly.entity_id
_entity_poly.type
_entity_poly.pdbx_seq_one_letter_code
_entity_poly.pdbx_strand_id
1 'polypeptide(L)'
;MRLILTGACGHIGSYISKNIFKINKIKEIILIDNFNTQRYSSLFNLKKKIKVSFLNKDISKPGALDNFKNVNFIIHCASLTDAANSFLKKKEMFNNNLGCMKNVVKFCIKNKTKLIHISSTSVYGKQKNVVNESDNSLLKPQSPYAEIKLIEENLLKEAKNKIKFMSFRFGTIAGVSPGMRFHTAINKFCFDAALNQPIKVYKTAYNQFRPYLSIRDAFGVFKFCIEKDIFNNNIYNALSANLTVRQVIEMIKKYKKNIKIKFVSSKIMNQLSYHVDNRKLIKLGLNLKSNIQEDVKKTLELFNYLK
;
A
#
# COMPACT_ATOMS: atom_id res chain seq x y z
N MET A 1 -12.79 -13.80 15.30
CA MET A 1 -11.32 -13.82 15.20
C MET A 1 -10.76 -12.46 15.57
N ARG A 2 -9.52 -12.42 16.06
CA ARG A 2 -8.79 -11.23 16.48
C ARG A 2 -7.71 -10.87 15.47
N LEU A 3 -7.62 -9.59 15.08
CA LEU A 3 -6.69 -9.08 14.08
C LEU A 3 -5.85 -7.95 14.67
N ILE A 4 -4.55 -7.94 14.39
CA ILE A 4 -3.69 -6.77 14.57
C ILE A 4 -3.49 -6.09 13.23
N LEU A 5 -3.70 -4.77 13.19
CA LEU A 5 -3.38 -3.90 12.06
C LEU A 5 -2.28 -2.94 12.47
N THR A 6 -1.10 -3.10 11.91
CA THR A 6 0.02 -2.17 12.14
C THR A 6 0.03 -1.07 11.08
N GLY A 7 0.47 0.13 11.42
CA GLY A 7 0.37 1.28 10.53
C GLY A 7 -1.08 1.70 10.28
N ALA A 8 -1.90 1.59 11.33
CA ALA A 8 -3.35 1.73 11.27
C ALA A 8 -3.81 3.14 10.84
N CYS A 9 -2.99 4.16 11.07
CA CYS A 9 -3.29 5.55 10.71
C CYS A 9 -2.80 5.94 9.32
N GLY A 10 -2.04 5.07 8.62
CA GLY A 10 -1.59 5.29 7.26
C GLY A 10 -2.72 5.21 6.23
N HIS A 11 -2.42 5.47 4.95
CA HIS A 11 -3.40 5.51 3.85
C HIS A 11 -4.20 4.19 3.78
N ILE A 12 -3.52 3.04 3.67
CA ILE A 12 -4.17 1.72 3.59
C ILE A 12 -4.79 1.36 4.96
N GLY A 13 -4.02 1.54 6.05
CA GLY A 13 -4.45 1.18 7.40
C GLY A 13 -5.74 1.87 7.82
N SER A 14 -5.87 3.18 7.58
CA SER A 14 -7.09 3.92 7.93
C SER A 14 -8.31 3.49 7.12
N TYR A 15 -8.12 3.10 5.84
CA TYR A 15 -9.21 2.54 5.06
C TYR A 15 -9.67 1.18 5.60
N ILE A 16 -8.71 0.32 5.98
CA ILE A 16 -9.02 -0.96 6.63
C ILE A 16 -9.76 -0.72 7.93
N SER A 17 -9.26 0.16 8.82
CA SER A 17 -9.87 0.48 10.11
C SER A 17 -11.33 0.91 9.97
N LYS A 18 -11.64 1.72 8.94
CA LYS A 18 -13.03 2.17 8.63
C LYS A 18 -13.94 1.07 8.08
N ASN A 19 -13.39 0.04 7.45
CA ASN A 19 -14.17 -0.95 6.71
C ASN A 19 -14.05 -2.38 7.26
N ILE A 20 -13.25 -2.61 8.28
CA ILE A 20 -12.93 -3.95 8.82
C ILE A 20 -14.17 -4.75 9.24
N PHE A 21 -15.22 -4.07 9.69
CA PHE A 21 -16.50 -4.69 10.05
C PHE A 21 -17.19 -5.40 8.88
N LYS A 22 -16.76 -5.16 7.63
CA LYS A 22 -17.22 -5.86 6.43
C LYS A 22 -16.56 -7.23 6.25
N ILE A 23 -15.60 -7.60 7.10
CA ILE A 23 -14.98 -8.92 7.15
C ILE A 23 -15.64 -9.69 8.29
N ASN A 24 -16.63 -10.53 7.97
CA ASN A 24 -17.51 -11.16 8.96
C ASN A 24 -16.78 -12.00 10.02
N LYS A 25 -15.64 -12.57 9.65
CA LYS A 25 -14.80 -13.38 10.56
C LYS A 25 -14.13 -12.56 11.66
N ILE A 26 -13.93 -11.25 11.46
CA ILE A 26 -13.24 -10.41 12.45
C ILE A 26 -14.25 -9.86 13.45
N LYS A 27 -14.00 -10.14 14.74
CA LYS A 27 -14.81 -9.66 15.88
C LYS A 27 -14.07 -8.64 16.73
N GLU A 28 -12.74 -8.62 16.64
CA GLU A 28 -11.88 -7.70 17.39
C GLU A 28 -10.70 -7.26 16.51
N ILE A 29 -10.40 -5.97 16.51
CA ILE A 29 -9.21 -5.40 15.88
C ILE A 29 -8.41 -4.57 16.85
N ILE A 30 -7.09 -4.78 16.83
CA ILE A 30 -6.11 -3.97 17.55
C ILE A 30 -5.38 -3.12 16.49
N LEU A 31 -5.60 -1.82 16.58
CA LEU A 31 -4.97 -0.82 15.73
C LEU A 31 -3.66 -0.36 16.39
N ILE A 32 -2.54 -0.44 15.68
CA ILE A 32 -1.23 0.00 16.19
C ILE A 32 -0.63 1.00 15.21
N ASP A 33 -0.24 2.16 15.74
CA ASP A 33 0.48 3.20 14.99
C ASP A 33 1.33 4.00 15.98
N ASN A 34 2.45 4.56 15.54
CA ASN A 34 3.29 5.43 16.38
C ASN A 34 3.10 6.92 16.10
N PHE A 35 2.13 7.26 15.24
CA PHE A 35 1.82 8.61 14.78
C PHE A 35 3.01 9.39 14.18
N ASN A 36 4.02 8.71 13.69
CA ASN A 36 5.16 9.37 13.03
C ASN A 36 4.73 10.31 11.88
N THR A 37 3.55 10.07 11.30
CA THR A 37 2.96 10.90 10.24
C THR A 37 1.80 11.78 10.71
N GLN A 38 1.51 11.85 12.00
CA GLN A 38 0.51 12.71 12.66
C GLN A 38 -0.91 12.65 12.06
N ARG A 39 -1.34 11.48 11.56
CA ARG A 39 -2.66 11.30 10.92
C ARG A 39 -3.72 10.88 11.93
N TYR A 40 -3.95 11.71 12.95
CA TYR A 40 -4.91 11.46 14.04
C TYR A 40 -6.34 11.28 13.54
N SER A 41 -6.74 12.00 12.47
CA SER A 41 -8.06 11.88 11.84
C SER A 41 -8.42 10.46 11.37
N SER A 42 -7.43 9.60 11.21
CA SER A 42 -7.63 8.19 10.87
C SER A 42 -8.43 7.42 11.92
N LEU A 43 -8.42 7.88 13.18
CA LEU A 43 -9.14 7.27 14.29
C LEU A 43 -10.55 7.88 14.52
N PHE A 44 -10.89 8.98 13.83
CA PHE A 44 -12.18 9.63 14.02
C PHE A 44 -13.31 8.78 13.46
N ASN A 45 -14.46 8.76 14.13
CA ASN A 45 -15.69 8.12 13.67
C ASN A 45 -15.52 6.67 13.23
N LEU A 46 -14.74 5.86 13.95
CA LEU A 46 -14.67 4.42 13.75
C LEU A 46 -16.03 3.77 14.10
N LYS A 47 -16.45 2.80 13.29
CA LYS A 47 -17.74 2.13 13.50
C LYS A 47 -17.66 1.16 14.68
N LYS A 48 -18.60 1.26 15.62
CA LYS A 48 -18.71 0.39 16.82
C LYS A 48 -19.34 -0.99 16.53
N LYS A 49 -19.15 -1.56 15.33
CA LYS A 49 -19.73 -2.86 14.96
C LYS A 49 -18.90 -4.07 15.42
N ILE A 50 -17.66 -3.84 15.79
CA ILE A 50 -16.73 -4.83 16.33
C ILE A 50 -15.92 -4.18 17.44
N LYS A 51 -15.26 -4.98 18.28
CA LYS A 51 -14.37 -4.45 19.31
C LYS A 51 -13.12 -3.84 18.66
N VAL A 52 -12.85 -2.57 18.94
CA VAL A 52 -11.70 -1.82 18.42
C VAL A 52 -10.86 -1.31 19.58
N SER A 53 -9.58 -1.60 19.58
CA SER A 53 -8.58 -1.05 20.51
C SER A 53 -7.52 -0.32 19.69
N PHE A 54 -7.00 0.78 20.22
CA PHE A 54 -5.88 1.52 19.62
C PHE A 54 -4.71 1.58 20.59
N LEU A 55 -3.50 1.41 20.06
CA LEU A 55 -2.26 1.51 20.83
C LEU A 55 -1.28 2.42 20.05
N ASN A 56 -0.88 3.50 20.73
CA ASN A 56 0.23 4.31 20.25
C ASN A 56 1.54 3.60 20.57
N LYS A 57 2.10 2.90 19.58
CA LYS A 57 3.28 2.06 19.77
C LYS A 57 4.15 1.94 18.53
N ASP A 58 5.45 2.06 18.74
CA ASP A 58 6.44 1.81 17.70
C ASP A 58 6.79 0.33 17.65
N ILE A 59 6.33 -0.35 16.60
CA ILE A 59 6.57 -1.79 16.41
C ILE A 59 7.96 -2.12 15.86
N SER A 60 8.78 -1.13 15.53
CA SER A 60 10.19 -1.36 15.18
C SER A 60 11.03 -1.73 16.41
N LYS A 61 10.54 -1.40 17.61
CA LYS A 61 11.23 -1.65 18.89
C LYS A 61 11.09 -3.12 19.28
N PRO A 62 12.16 -3.76 19.80
CA PRO A 62 12.09 -5.13 20.30
C PRO A 62 11.00 -5.30 21.36
N GLY A 63 10.32 -6.45 21.36
CA GLY A 63 9.26 -6.75 22.34
C GLY A 63 7.93 -5.98 22.13
N ALA A 64 7.83 -5.17 21.10
CA ALA A 64 6.64 -4.34 20.87
C ALA A 64 5.34 -5.14 20.75
N LEU A 65 5.39 -6.38 20.32
CA LEU A 65 4.22 -7.26 20.14
C LEU A 65 4.10 -8.36 21.21
N ASP A 66 5.03 -8.48 22.16
CA ASP A 66 5.14 -9.66 23.05
C ASP A 66 3.92 -9.85 23.97
N ASN A 67 3.21 -8.79 24.33
CA ASN A 67 2.06 -8.84 25.25
C ASN A 67 0.74 -9.29 24.58
N PHE A 68 0.73 -9.46 23.26
CA PHE A 68 -0.49 -9.88 22.57
C PHE A 68 -0.61 -11.40 22.54
N LYS A 69 -1.82 -11.90 22.81
CA LYS A 69 -2.17 -13.33 22.79
C LYS A 69 -3.41 -13.55 21.96
N ASN A 70 -3.60 -14.77 21.46
CA ASN A 70 -4.79 -15.19 20.73
C ASN A 70 -5.07 -14.33 19.47
N VAL A 71 -4.03 -13.95 18.75
CA VAL A 71 -4.12 -13.18 17.49
C VAL A 71 -4.17 -14.14 16.31
N ASN A 72 -5.23 -14.09 15.53
CA ASN A 72 -5.42 -14.95 14.37
C ASN A 72 -4.68 -14.41 13.14
N PHE A 73 -4.71 -13.08 12.96
CA PHE A 73 -4.15 -12.42 11.79
C PHE A 73 -3.38 -11.16 12.14
N ILE A 74 -2.32 -10.89 11.37
CA ILE A 74 -1.70 -9.56 11.28
C ILE A 74 -1.82 -9.06 9.85
N ILE A 75 -2.30 -7.83 9.66
CA ILE A 75 -2.10 -7.05 8.43
C ILE A 75 -0.99 -6.04 8.73
N HIS A 76 0.14 -6.20 8.04
CA HIS A 76 1.31 -5.36 8.29
C HIS A 76 1.40 -4.21 7.29
N CYS A 77 0.93 -3.01 7.73
CA CYS A 77 0.99 -1.76 6.96
C CYS A 77 2.02 -0.75 7.50
N ALA A 78 2.62 -0.99 8.68
CA ALA A 78 3.59 -0.07 9.25
C ALA A 78 4.90 -0.09 8.46
N SER A 79 5.16 1.01 7.75
CA SER A 79 6.36 1.17 6.92
C SER A 79 6.53 2.64 6.57
N LEU A 80 7.77 3.13 6.55
CA LEU A 80 8.11 4.37 5.90
C LEU A 80 8.12 4.13 4.39
N THR A 81 7.34 4.91 3.62
CA THR A 81 6.97 4.55 2.24
C THR A 81 7.23 5.64 1.20
N ASP A 82 7.94 6.71 1.54
CA ASP A 82 8.30 7.75 0.60
C ASP A 82 9.52 7.32 -0.23
N ALA A 83 9.26 6.67 -1.37
CA ALA A 83 10.31 6.19 -2.26
C ALA A 83 11.16 7.33 -2.86
N ALA A 84 10.58 8.52 -3.08
CA ALA A 84 11.30 9.67 -3.64
C ALA A 84 12.35 10.21 -2.66
N ASN A 85 11.98 10.31 -1.38
CA ASN A 85 12.86 10.79 -0.31
C ASN A 85 13.63 9.67 0.39
N SER A 86 13.48 8.41 -0.06
CA SER A 86 14.14 7.25 0.56
C SER A 86 15.66 7.31 0.52
N PHE A 87 16.25 7.99 -0.47
CA PHE A 87 17.69 8.18 -0.57
C PHE A 87 18.24 9.06 0.56
N LEU A 88 17.50 10.12 0.92
CA LEU A 88 17.91 11.04 2.00
C LEU A 88 17.76 10.40 3.38
N LYS A 89 16.80 9.48 3.55
CA LYS A 89 16.46 8.85 4.82
C LYS A 89 16.75 7.34 4.82
N LYS A 90 17.74 6.89 4.03
CA LYS A 90 18.03 5.46 3.83
C LYS A 90 18.16 4.71 5.15
N LYS A 91 19.07 5.15 6.04
CA LYS A 91 19.35 4.48 7.33
C LYS A 91 18.11 4.41 8.24
N GLU A 92 17.37 5.52 8.35
CA GLU A 92 16.12 5.58 9.13
C GLU A 92 15.09 4.58 8.59
N MET A 93 14.88 4.58 7.26
CA MET A 93 13.93 3.71 6.60
C MET A 93 14.29 2.22 6.75
N PHE A 94 15.56 1.86 6.58
CA PHE A 94 16.04 0.49 6.81
C PHE A 94 15.78 0.04 8.24
N ASN A 95 16.22 0.82 9.23
CA ASN A 95 16.06 0.47 10.65
C ASN A 95 14.58 0.33 11.02
N ASN A 96 13.74 1.28 10.62
CA ASN A 96 12.31 1.24 10.93
C ASN A 96 11.63 0.04 10.27
N ASN A 97 11.72 -0.07 8.93
CA ASN A 97 10.92 -1.06 8.21
C ASN A 97 11.38 -2.49 8.51
N LEU A 98 12.69 -2.75 8.51
CA LEU A 98 13.18 -4.08 8.84
C LEU A 98 13.00 -4.42 10.33
N GLY A 99 13.09 -3.44 11.23
CA GLY A 99 12.77 -3.63 12.65
C GLY A 99 11.30 -4.05 12.82
N CYS A 100 10.37 -3.35 12.18
CA CYS A 100 8.95 -3.70 12.16
C CYS A 100 8.73 -5.12 11.62
N MET A 101 9.30 -5.43 10.46
CA MET A 101 9.11 -6.70 9.80
C MET A 101 9.67 -7.88 10.62
N LYS A 102 10.88 -7.75 11.18
CA LYS A 102 11.49 -8.77 12.04
C LYS A 102 10.63 -9.06 13.27
N ASN A 103 10.10 -8.01 13.93
CA ASN A 103 9.23 -8.18 15.09
C ASN A 103 7.90 -8.85 14.74
N VAL A 104 7.30 -8.49 13.59
CA VAL A 104 6.07 -9.12 13.10
C VAL A 104 6.31 -10.59 12.76
N VAL A 105 7.38 -10.94 12.05
CA VAL A 105 7.72 -12.33 11.72
C VAL A 105 7.97 -13.15 12.99
N LYS A 106 8.77 -12.63 13.94
CA LYS A 106 9.04 -13.26 15.22
C LYS A 106 7.73 -13.55 15.98
N PHE A 107 6.83 -12.57 16.03
CA PHE A 107 5.52 -12.74 16.66
C PHE A 107 4.69 -13.82 15.99
N CYS A 108 4.62 -13.81 14.64
CA CYS A 108 3.85 -14.78 13.87
C CYS A 108 4.37 -16.21 14.07
N ILE A 109 5.69 -16.40 14.13
CA ILE A 109 6.31 -17.71 14.44
C ILE A 109 5.88 -18.18 15.83
N LYS A 110 6.07 -17.33 16.85
CA LYS A 110 5.79 -17.67 18.27
C LYS A 110 4.32 -18.01 18.50
N ASN A 111 3.40 -17.27 17.87
CA ASN A 111 1.96 -17.35 18.16
C ASN A 111 1.16 -18.09 17.06
N LYS A 112 1.82 -18.65 16.04
CA LYS A 112 1.19 -19.30 14.88
C LYS A 112 0.15 -18.37 14.19
N THR A 113 0.42 -17.07 14.18
CA THR A 113 -0.44 -16.03 13.61
C THR A 113 -0.23 -15.93 12.10
N LYS A 114 -1.30 -15.84 11.33
CA LYS A 114 -1.25 -15.68 9.87
C LYS A 114 -0.94 -14.23 9.50
N LEU A 115 -0.07 -14.03 8.51
CA LEU A 115 0.43 -12.71 8.11
C LEU A 115 -0.02 -12.32 6.72
N ILE A 116 -0.57 -11.12 6.58
CA ILE A 116 -0.71 -10.44 5.29
C ILE A 116 0.31 -9.30 5.25
N HIS A 117 1.27 -9.43 4.34
CA HIS A 117 2.36 -8.50 4.13
C HIS A 117 2.12 -7.65 2.88
N ILE A 118 2.44 -6.37 2.95
CA ILE A 118 2.37 -5.44 1.83
C ILE A 118 3.78 -5.18 1.31
N SER A 119 4.07 -5.75 0.16
CA SER A 119 5.22 -5.42 -0.68
C SER A 119 4.85 -4.35 -1.71
N SER A 120 5.67 -4.15 -2.71
CA SER A 120 5.49 -3.11 -3.72
C SER A 120 5.94 -3.58 -5.10
N THR A 121 5.22 -3.21 -6.13
CA THR A 121 5.66 -3.42 -7.53
C THR A 121 6.94 -2.64 -7.87
N SER A 122 7.37 -1.69 -7.03
CA SER A 122 8.63 -0.97 -7.22
C SER A 122 9.87 -1.88 -7.18
N VAL A 123 9.76 -3.10 -6.67
CA VAL A 123 10.85 -4.11 -6.68
C VAL A 123 11.29 -4.49 -8.09
N TYR A 124 10.42 -4.32 -9.09
CA TYR A 124 10.76 -4.60 -10.48
C TYR A 124 11.66 -3.54 -11.13
N GLY A 125 11.61 -2.29 -10.65
CA GLY A 125 12.38 -1.20 -11.25
C GLY A 125 11.97 -0.92 -12.71
N LYS A 126 12.95 -0.53 -13.55
CA LYS A 126 12.73 -0.27 -14.98
C LYS A 126 12.72 -1.57 -15.78
N GLN A 127 11.67 -1.76 -16.57
CA GLN A 127 11.51 -2.94 -17.41
C GLN A 127 11.08 -2.54 -18.82
N LYS A 128 11.48 -3.32 -19.81
CA LYS A 128 11.03 -3.18 -21.20
C LYS A 128 9.75 -3.97 -21.47
N ASN A 129 9.60 -5.13 -20.82
CA ASN A 129 8.50 -6.07 -21.01
C ASN A 129 7.55 -6.09 -19.83
N VAL A 130 6.47 -6.82 -19.98
CA VAL A 130 5.53 -7.13 -18.89
C VAL A 130 6.23 -7.96 -17.82
N VAL A 131 6.09 -7.58 -16.56
CA VAL A 131 6.68 -8.29 -15.42
C VAL A 131 5.64 -9.09 -14.67
N ASN A 132 6.06 -10.23 -14.13
CA ASN A 132 5.25 -11.11 -13.29
C ASN A 132 6.07 -11.65 -12.10
N GLU A 133 5.43 -12.45 -11.23
CA GLU A 133 6.06 -12.93 -10.00
C GLU A 133 6.94 -14.17 -10.20
N SER A 134 6.88 -14.84 -11.33
CA SER A 134 7.57 -16.11 -11.55
C SER A 134 9.04 -15.94 -11.92
N ASP A 135 9.45 -14.76 -12.37
CA ASP A 135 10.82 -14.50 -12.78
C ASP A 135 11.54 -13.55 -11.83
N ASN A 136 12.43 -14.10 -11.02
CA ASN A 136 13.25 -13.33 -10.09
C ASN A 136 14.30 -12.45 -10.79
N SER A 137 14.67 -12.71 -12.04
CA SER A 137 15.61 -11.88 -12.81
C SER A 137 15.05 -10.50 -13.12
N LEU A 138 13.73 -10.36 -13.03
CA LEU A 138 13.00 -9.10 -13.21
C LEU A 138 13.08 -8.19 -11.96
N LEU A 139 13.59 -8.68 -10.84
CA LEU A 139 13.70 -7.90 -9.59
C LEU A 139 14.93 -6.99 -9.65
N LYS A 140 14.71 -5.71 -9.95
CA LYS A 140 15.75 -4.69 -10.12
C LYS A 140 15.39 -3.42 -9.34
N PRO A 141 15.36 -3.48 -7.99
CA PRO A 141 14.97 -2.34 -7.16
C PRO A 141 15.88 -1.14 -7.43
N GLN A 142 15.29 0.05 -7.57
CA GLN A 142 16.00 1.28 -7.92
C GLN A 142 15.89 2.34 -6.82
N SER A 143 15.44 1.98 -5.64
CA SER A 143 15.35 2.86 -4.49
C SER A 143 15.55 2.09 -3.19
N PRO A 144 16.05 2.72 -2.12
CA PRO A 144 16.15 2.09 -0.81
C PRO A 144 14.83 1.48 -0.32
N TYR A 145 13.70 2.14 -0.61
CA TYR A 145 12.38 1.60 -0.31
C TYR A 145 12.11 0.26 -1.03
N ALA A 146 12.43 0.18 -2.32
CA ALA A 146 12.22 -1.04 -3.10
C ALA A 146 13.19 -2.16 -2.66
N GLU A 147 14.45 -1.84 -2.32
CA GLU A 147 15.42 -2.76 -1.74
C GLU A 147 14.89 -3.38 -0.44
N ILE A 148 14.35 -2.53 0.46
CA ILE A 148 13.77 -3.00 1.73
C ILE A 148 12.61 -3.96 1.48
N LYS A 149 11.70 -3.64 0.55
CA LYS A 149 10.56 -4.52 0.24
C LYS A 149 11.02 -5.88 -0.27
N LEU A 150 12.10 -5.94 -1.04
CA LEU A 150 12.68 -7.20 -1.47
C LEU A 150 13.31 -7.98 -0.30
N ILE A 151 13.98 -7.31 0.63
CA ILE A 151 14.52 -7.94 1.84
C ILE A 151 13.38 -8.48 2.72
N GLU A 152 12.27 -7.75 2.88
CA GLU A 152 11.09 -8.21 3.61
C GLU A 152 10.47 -9.47 2.96
N GLU A 153 10.39 -9.53 1.63
CA GLU A 153 9.95 -10.73 0.90
C GLU A 153 10.89 -11.93 1.15
N ASN A 154 12.19 -11.71 1.20
CA ASN A 154 13.17 -12.78 1.45
C ASN A 154 13.07 -13.29 2.90
N LEU A 155 12.89 -12.42 3.89
CA LEU A 155 12.61 -12.83 5.28
C LEU A 155 11.38 -13.74 5.38
N LEU A 156 10.34 -13.46 4.59
CA LEU A 156 9.15 -14.31 4.54
C LEU A 156 9.42 -15.66 3.87
N LYS A 157 10.20 -15.69 2.78
CA LYS A 157 10.58 -16.92 2.10
C LYS A 157 11.41 -17.83 3.03
N GLU A 158 12.34 -17.27 3.80
CA GLU A 158 13.12 -18.00 4.80
C GLU A 158 12.26 -18.56 5.93
N ALA A 159 11.23 -17.82 6.34
CA ALA A 159 10.31 -18.22 7.40
C ALA A 159 9.15 -19.12 6.93
N LYS A 160 9.04 -19.47 5.64
CA LYS A 160 7.87 -20.13 5.03
C LYS A 160 7.40 -21.42 5.72
N ASN A 161 8.32 -22.16 6.31
CA ASN A 161 8.00 -23.41 7.04
C ASN A 161 7.53 -23.17 8.48
N LYS A 162 7.68 -21.93 9.00
CA LYS A 162 7.38 -21.55 10.39
C LYS A 162 6.14 -20.68 10.49
N ILE A 163 5.73 -19.99 9.42
CA ILE A 163 4.58 -19.09 9.38
C ILE A 163 3.69 -19.36 8.16
N LYS A 164 2.44 -18.93 8.24
CA LYS A 164 1.51 -18.87 7.12
C LYS A 164 1.36 -17.42 6.71
N PHE A 165 1.67 -17.09 5.45
CA PHE A 165 1.60 -15.72 4.96
C PHE A 165 1.05 -15.60 3.54
N MET A 166 0.61 -14.38 3.23
CA MET A 166 0.41 -13.87 1.87
C MET A 166 1.17 -12.57 1.75
N SER A 167 1.92 -12.39 0.67
CA SER A 167 2.61 -11.12 0.37
C SER A 167 2.09 -10.55 -0.95
N PHE A 168 1.84 -9.25 -0.96
CA PHE A 168 1.29 -8.58 -2.14
C PHE A 168 2.18 -7.43 -2.58
N ARG A 169 2.68 -7.48 -3.81
CA ARG A 169 3.32 -6.36 -4.48
C ARG A 169 2.24 -5.40 -4.98
N PHE A 170 1.91 -4.43 -4.16
CA PHE A 170 0.89 -3.44 -4.49
C PHE A 170 1.37 -2.44 -5.53
N GLY A 171 0.51 -2.12 -6.50
CA GLY A 171 0.62 -0.94 -7.33
C GLY A 171 0.48 0.35 -6.50
N THR A 172 0.71 1.49 -7.11
CA THR A 172 0.53 2.79 -6.46
C THR A 172 -0.92 2.96 -6.03
N ILE A 173 -1.14 3.18 -4.72
CA ILE A 173 -2.49 3.30 -4.16
C ILE A 173 -3.16 4.60 -4.62
N ALA A 174 -4.39 4.48 -5.10
CA ALA A 174 -5.31 5.56 -5.43
C ALA A 174 -6.58 5.47 -4.58
N GLY A 175 -7.18 6.61 -4.28
CA GLY A 175 -8.47 6.70 -3.59
C GLY A 175 -8.40 7.26 -2.19
N VAL A 176 -9.58 7.56 -1.65
CA VAL A 176 -9.77 8.35 -0.43
C VAL A 176 -9.73 7.50 0.82
N SER A 177 -9.00 7.95 1.81
CA SER A 177 -9.07 7.46 3.20
C SER A 177 -8.68 8.57 4.18
N PRO A 178 -9.04 8.48 5.46
CA PRO A 178 -8.67 9.50 6.44
C PRO A 178 -7.15 9.71 6.59
N GLY A 179 -6.37 8.64 6.41
CA GLY A 179 -4.91 8.69 6.45
C GLY A 179 -4.25 8.80 5.07
N MET A 180 -4.98 9.29 4.05
CA MET A 180 -4.43 9.39 2.70
C MET A 180 -3.21 10.31 2.64
N ARG A 181 -2.41 10.10 1.61
CA ARG A 181 -1.17 10.84 1.38
C ARG A 181 -1.14 11.44 -0.02
N PHE A 182 -0.50 12.61 -0.14
CA PHE A 182 -0.47 13.41 -1.35
C PHE A 182 0.91 13.44 -2.06
N HIS A 183 1.79 12.51 -1.75
CA HIS A 183 3.05 12.34 -2.48
C HIS A 183 3.00 11.23 -3.55
N THR A 184 1.85 10.55 -3.70
CA THR A 184 1.62 9.60 -4.80
C THR A 184 0.90 10.28 -5.96
N ALA A 185 1.22 9.87 -7.19
CA ALA A 185 0.85 10.59 -8.41
C ALA A 185 -0.64 10.98 -8.47
N ILE A 186 -1.57 10.02 -8.39
CA ILE A 186 -3.00 10.33 -8.54
C ILE A 186 -3.47 11.31 -7.48
N ASN A 187 -3.19 11.03 -6.20
CA ASN A 187 -3.66 11.87 -5.11
C ASN A 187 -3.06 13.29 -5.20
N LYS A 188 -1.76 13.40 -5.52
CA LYS A 188 -1.08 14.68 -5.72
C LYS A 188 -1.67 15.47 -6.89
N PHE A 189 -1.88 14.82 -8.02
CA PHE A 189 -2.42 15.46 -9.22
C PHE A 189 -3.86 15.95 -8.99
N CYS A 190 -4.69 15.17 -8.31
CA CYS A 190 -6.04 15.60 -7.94
C CYS A 190 -6.01 16.81 -6.98
N PHE A 191 -5.11 16.80 -6.00
CA PHE A 191 -4.94 17.91 -5.07
C PHE A 191 -4.50 19.19 -5.80
N ASP A 192 -3.46 19.10 -6.65
CA ASP A 192 -2.97 20.25 -7.41
C ASP A 192 -4.06 20.78 -8.35
N ALA A 193 -4.78 19.90 -9.05
CA ALA A 193 -5.87 20.30 -9.93
C ALA A 193 -7.01 20.97 -9.16
N ALA A 194 -7.40 20.44 -7.99
CA ALA A 194 -8.46 21.00 -7.16
C ALA A 194 -8.15 22.44 -6.72
N LEU A 195 -6.89 22.72 -6.38
CA LEU A 195 -6.40 24.03 -5.96
C LEU A 195 -5.99 24.93 -7.14
N ASN A 196 -6.34 24.57 -8.38
CA ASN A 196 -5.93 25.30 -9.60
C ASN A 196 -4.39 25.46 -9.74
N GLN A 197 -3.61 24.63 -9.05
CA GLN A 197 -2.16 24.61 -9.13
C GLN A 197 -1.70 23.79 -10.36
N PRO A 198 -0.58 24.17 -10.99
CA PRO A 198 -0.05 23.38 -12.09
C PRO A 198 0.33 21.97 -11.67
N ILE A 199 -0.21 20.95 -12.34
CA ILE A 199 0.22 19.56 -12.17
C ILE A 199 1.65 19.43 -12.68
N LYS A 200 2.60 19.14 -11.79
CA LYS A 200 4.00 18.94 -12.14
C LYS A 200 4.21 17.51 -12.64
N VAL A 201 4.62 17.36 -13.89
CA VAL A 201 4.83 16.07 -14.54
C VAL A 201 6.26 15.96 -15.04
N TYR A 202 6.93 14.85 -14.71
CA TYR A 202 8.23 14.57 -15.32
C TYR A 202 8.05 14.25 -16.79
N LYS A 203 8.71 15.03 -17.68
CA LYS A 203 8.55 14.91 -19.14
C LYS A 203 8.75 13.46 -19.62
N THR A 204 9.76 12.77 -19.09
CA THR A 204 10.06 11.37 -19.43
C THR A 204 9.03 10.36 -18.92
N ALA A 205 8.27 10.69 -17.87
CA ALA A 205 7.29 9.80 -17.26
C ALA A 205 5.89 9.91 -17.89
N TYR A 206 5.62 10.90 -18.73
CA TYR A 206 4.28 11.23 -19.22
C TYR A 206 3.58 10.06 -19.93
N ASN A 207 4.31 9.33 -20.78
CA ASN A 207 3.81 8.17 -21.51
C ASN A 207 4.24 6.82 -20.89
N GLN A 208 4.84 6.83 -19.70
CA GLN A 208 5.28 5.61 -19.04
C GLN A 208 4.14 4.97 -18.26
N PHE A 209 4.01 3.66 -18.42
CA PHE A 209 3.06 2.86 -17.65
C PHE A 209 3.47 2.71 -16.20
N ARG A 210 2.47 2.73 -15.32
CA ARG A 210 2.61 2.42 -13.90
C ARG A 210 1.42 1.61 -13.41
N PRO A 211 1.64 0.62 -12.57
CA PRO A 211 0.54 -0.10 -11.93
C PRO A 211 -0.09 0.77 -10.84
N TYR A 212 -1.41 0.88 -10.89
CA TYR A 212 -2.22 1.54 -9.87
C TYR A 212 -3.17 0.55 -9.22
N LEU A 213 -3.38 0.70 -7.92
CA LEU A 213 -4.30 -0.11 -7.13
C LEU A 213 -5.30 0.81 -6.44
N SER A 214 -6.58 0.61 -6.71
CA SER A 214 -7.66 1.23 -5.94
C SER A 214 -7.58 0.80 -4.48
N ILE A 215 -7.79 1.73 -3.56
CA ILE A 215 -7.83 1.38 -2.13
C ILE A 215 -8.96 0.43 -1.79
N ARG A 216 -10.04 0.41 -2.61
CA ARG A 216 -11.15 -0.54 -2.50
C ARG A 216 -10.70 -1.96 -2.84
N ASP A 217 -9.93 -2.12 -3.91
CA ASP A 217 -9.34 -3.40 -4.31
C ASP A 217 -8.28 -3.85 -3.31
N ALA A 218 -7.45 -2.93 -2.78
CA ALA A 218 -6.53 -3.25 -1.70
C ALA A 218 -7.26 -3.85 -0.49
N PHE A 219 -8.41 -3.27 -0.08
CA PHE A 219 -9.25 -3.84 0.97
C PHE A 219 -9.83 -5.20 0.56
N GLY A 220 -10.23 -5.36 -0.70
CA GLY A 220 -10.70 -6.63 -1.27
C GLY A 220 -9.68 -7.77 -1.12
N VAL A 221 -8.38 -7.48 -1.30
CA VAL A 221 -7.29 -8.44 -1.08
C VAL A 221 -7.29 -8.97 0.37
N PHE A 222 -7.36 -8.08 1.36
CA PHE A 222 -7.36 -8.48 2.77
C PHE A 222 -8.61 -9.27 3.13
N LYS A 223 -9.77 -8.79 2.68
CA LYS A 223 -11.06 -9.47 2.88
C LYS A 223 -11.02 -10.88 2.29
N PHE A 224 -10.57 -11.05 1.07
CA PHE A 224 -10.47 -12.33 0.38
C PHE A 224 -9.60 -13.31 1.16
N CYS A 225 -8.38 -12.92 1.54
CA CYS A 225 -7.46 -13.79 2.28
C CYS A 225 -8.07 -14.27 3.60
N ILE A 226 -8.69 -13.36 4.36
CA ILE A 226 -9.25 -13.68 5.68
C ILE A 226 -10.52 -14.51 5.56
N GLU A 227 -11.45 -14.16 4.66
CA GLU A 227 -12.72 -14.86 4.52
C GLU A 227 -12.58 -16.24 3.88
N LYS A 228 -11.66 -16.41 2.93
CA LYS A 228 -11.36 -17.70 2.30
C LYS A 228 -10.30 -18.51 3.04
N ASP A 229 -9.66 -17.90 4.04
CA ASP A 229 -8.55 -18.49 4.81
C ASP A 229 -7.36 -18.94 3.93
N ILE A 230 -7.06 -18.17 2.89
CA ILE A 230 -5.99 -18.49 1.93
C ILE A 230 -4.68 -17.86 2.37
N PHE A 231 -3.75 -18.73 2.82
CA PHE A 231 -2.39 -18.39 3.25
C PHE A 231 -1.41 -19.44 2.74
N ASN A 232 -1.00 -19.33 1.48
CA ASN A 232 -0.23 -20.34 0.75
C ASN A 232 1.27 -20.02 0.62
N ASN A 233 1.77 -19.08 1.43
CA ASN A 233 3.18 -18.69 1.49
C ASN A 233 3.74 -18.18 0.15
N ASN A 234 2.92 -17.43 -0.58
CA ASN A 234 3.27 -16.93 -1.90
C ASN A 234 3.23 -15.40 -1.99
N ILE A 235 3.85 -14.89 -3.05
CA ILE A 235 3.88 -13.47 -3.43
C ILE A 235 3.01 -13.27 -4.66
N TYR A 236 2.22 -12.20 -4.68
CA TYR A 236 1.28 -11.86 -5.75
C TYR A 236 1.36 -10.39 -6.11
N ASN A 237 1.30 -10.08 -7.40
CA ASN A 237 1.07 -8.72 -7.86
C ASN A 237 -0.40 -8.35 -7.67
N ALA A 238 -0.65 -7.15 -7.14
CA ALA A 238 -2.00 -6.64 -6.96
C ALA A 238 -2.10 -5.22 -7.51
N LEU A 239 -2.89 -5.06 -8.56
CA LEU A 239 -3.18 -3.80 -9.22
C LEU A 239 -4.57 -3.83 -9.84
N SER A 240 -5.22 -2.66 -9.91
CA SER A 240 -6.50 -2.48 -10.61
C SER A 240 -6.29 -2.15 -12.09
N ALA A 241 -5.21 -1.42 -12.41
CA ALA A 241 -4.89 -1.04 -13.78
C ALA A 241 -3.41 -0.66 -13.96
N ASN A 242 -2.90 -0.90 -15.17
CA ASN A 242 -1.68 -0.26 -15.65
C ASN A 242 -2.08 0.97 -16.46
N LEU A 243 -1.66 2.17 -16.04
CA LEU A 243 -2.01 3.43 -16.68
C LEU A 243 -0.77 4.29 -16.89
N THR A 244 -0.76 5.06 -17.97
CA THR A 244 0.23 6.13 -18.15
C THR A 244 -0.16 7.36 -17.33
N VAL A 245 0.83 8.22 -17.05
CA VAL A 245 0.57 9.52 -16.41
C VAL A 245 -0.38 10.35 -17.24
N ARG A 246 -0.26 10.30 -18.58
CA ARG A 246 -1.17 10.95 -19.53
C ARG A 246 -2.63 10.49 -19.28
N GLN A 247 -2.88 9.20 -19.23
CA GLN A 247 -4.23 8.66 -18.99
C GLN A 247 -4.81 9.12 -17.65
N VAL A 248 -3.99 9.18 -16.58
CA VAL A 248 -4.43 9.72 -15.28
C VAL A 248 -4.84 11.20 -15.41
N ILE A 249 -4.06 11.99 -16.13
CA ILE A 249 -4.38 13.41 -16.35
C ILE A 249 -5.67 13.56 -17.16
N GLU A 250 -5.88 12.75 -18.19
CA GLU A 250 -7.14 12.78 -18.96
C GLU A 250 -8.36 12.37 -18.09
N MET A 251 -8.18 11.46 -17.14
CA MET A 251 -9.24 11.16 -16.16
C MET A 251 -9.57 12.37 -15.28
N ILE A 252 -8.55 13.13 -14.84
CA ILE A 252 -8.74 14.35 -14.04
C ILE A 252 -9.47 15.42 -14.87
N LYS A 253 -9.12 15.61 -16.14
CA LYS A 253 -9.74 16.58 -17.05
C LYS A 253 -11.24 16.36 -17.22
N LYS A 254 -11.73 15.13 -17.11
CA LYS A 254 -13.19 14.85 -17.18
C LYS A 254 -13.98 15.55 -16.06
N TYR A 255 -13.36 15.82 -14.92
CA TYR A 255 -14.01 16.43 -13.75
C TYR A 255 -13.55 17.87 -13.48
N LYS A 256 -12.36 18.24 -13.95
CA LYS A 256 -11.77 19.57 -13.80
C LYS A 256 -11.18 20.00 -15.14
N LYS A 257 -11.94 20.81 -15.92
CA LYS A 257 -11.60 21.16 -17.31
C LYS A 257 -10.31 21.99 -17.46
N ASN A 258 -10.15 23.00 -16.63
CA ASN A 258 -9.07 24.00 -16.79
C ASN A 258 -7.84 23.66 -15.92
N ILE A 259 -7.22 22.49 -16.17
CA ILE A 259 -5.98 22.11 -15.48
C ILE A 259 -4.76 22.64 -16.22
N LYS A 260 -3.78 23.15 -15.48
CA LYS A 260 -2.47 23.53 -16.01
C LYS A 260 -1.49 22.38 -15.81
N ILE A 261 -0.68 22.08 -16.81
CA ILE A 261 0.37 21.05 -16.73
C ILE A 261 1.72 21.75 -16.86
N LYS A 262 2.63 21.47 -15.92
CA LYS A 262 4.01 21.95 -15.98
C LYS A 262 4.96 20.75 -16.09
N PHE A 263 5.63 20.63 -17.23
CA PHE A 263 6.67 19.63 -17.38
C PHE A 263 7.92 20.03 -16.61
N VAL A 264 8.46 19.09 -15.85
CA VAL A 264 9.67 19.27 -15.06
C VAL A 264 10.68 18.17 -15.35
N SER A 265 11.97 18.47 -15.19
CA SER A 265 13.04 17.49 -15.25
C SER A 265 13.37 16.96 -13.86
N SER A 266 13.74 15.69 -13.75
CA SER A 266 14.27 15.10 -12.52
C SER A 266 15.37 14.11 -12.85
N LYS A 267 16.45 14.12 -12.07
CA LYS A 267 17.55 13.17 -12.24
C LYS A 267 17.24 11.77 -11.65
N ILE A 268 16.31 11.65 -10.71
CA ILE A 268 16.16 10.45 -9.85
C ILE A 268 14.94 9.60 -10.24
N MET A 269 13.79 10.19 -10.63
CA MET A 269 12.52 9.46 -10.77
C MET A 269 12.16 9.10 -12.21
N ASN A 270 13.06 9.27 -13.16
CA ASN A 270 12.72 9.37 -14.58
C ASN A 270 12.54 8.05 -15.31
N GLN A 271 12.75 6.91 -14.66
CA GLN A 271 13.03 5.71 -15.43
C GLN A 271 12.17 4.49 -15.10
N LEU A 272 11.13 4.65 -14.29
CA LEU A 272 10.27 3.53 -13.91
C LEU A 272 9.11 3.41 -14.90
N SER A 273 9.31 2.73 -16.02
CA SER A 273 8.19 2.24 -16.84
C SER A 273 8.14 0.74 -16.71
N TYR A 274 7.00 0.21 -16.30
CA TYR A 274 6.76 -1.23 -16.30
C TYR A 274 5.27 -1.53 -16.30
N HIS A 275 4.93 -2.57 -17.04
CA HIS A 275 3.59 -3.15 -17.11
C HIS A 275 3.58 -4.40 -16.25
N VAL A 276 2.68 -4.49 -15.29
CA VAL A 276 2.63 -5.59 -14.32
C VAL A 276 1.48 -6.51 -14.65
N ASP A 277 1.77 -7.82 -14.70
CA ASP A 277 0.79 -8.87 -14.84
C ASP A 277 0.32 -9.33 -13.44
N ASN A 278 -0.98 -9.49 -13.26
CA ASN A 278 -1.60 -9.99 -12.03
C ASN A 278 -2.43 -11.27 -12.23
N ARG A 279 -2.23 -11.97 -13.36
CA ARG A 279 -2.97 -13.21 -13.67
C ARG A 279 -2.81 -14.29 -12.62
N LYS A 280 -1.67 -14.33 -11.90
CA LYS A 280 -1.46 -15.25 -10.78
C LYS A 280 -2.49 -15.03 -9.66
N LEU A 281 -2.82 -13.78 -9.35
CA LEU A 281 -3.84 -13.43 -8.35
C LEU A 281 -5.25 -13.75 -8.85
N ILE A 282 -5.52 -13.50 -10.14
CA ILE A 282 -6.79 -13.85 -10.77
C ILE A 282 -7.03 -15.35 -10.74
N LYS A 283 -6.00 -16.17 -11.04
CA LYS A 283 -6.07 -17.63 -10.95
C LYS A 283 -6.31 -18.13 -9.53
N LEU A 284 -5.92 -17.37 -8.50
CA LEU A 284 -6.24 -17.67 -7.11
C LEU A 284 -7.73 -17.42 -6.78
N GLY A 285 -8.49 -16.82 -7.69
CA GLY A 285 -9.91 -16.50 -7.54
C GLY A 285 -10.21 -15.07 -7.11
N LEU A 286 -9.21 -14.17 -7.11
CA LEU A 286 -9.41 -12.76 -6.80
C LEU A 286 -9.18 -11.88 -8.03
N ASN A 287 -10.27 -11.31 -8.53
CA ASN A 287 -10.25 -10.36 -9.64
C ASN A 287 -10.49 -8.93 -9.10
N LEU A 288 -9.49 -8.06 -9.28
CA LEU A 288 -9.53 -6.67 -8.87
C LEU A 288 -10.13 -5.83 -10.01
N LYS A 289 -11.32 -5.24 -9.79
CA LYS A 289 -12.13 -4.59 -10.85
C LYS A 289 -12.46 -3.12 -10.56
N SER A 290 -11.91 -2.53 -9.51
CA SER A 290 -12.22 -1.14 -9.17
C SER A 290 -11.73 -0.18 -10.26
N ASN A 291 -12.61 0.74 -10.64
CA ASN A 291 -12.28 1.76 -11.63
C ASN A 291 -11.47 2.89 -10.98
N ILE A 292 -10.25 3.11 -11.44
CA ILE A 292 -9.36 4.19 -10.98
C ILE A 292 -9.95 5.57 -11.26
N GLN A 293 -10.74 5.73 -12.33
CA GLN A 293 -11.42 7.00 -12.63
C GLN A 293 -12.39 7.40 -11.51
N GLU A 294 -13.04 6.42 -10.84
CA GLU A 294 -13.89 6.70 -9.69
C GLU A 294 -13.07 7.16 -8.48
N ASP A 295 -11.88 6.61 -8.27
CA ASP A 295 -10.97 7.08 -7.21
C ASP A 295 -10.48 8.51 -7.49
N VAL A 296 -10.20 8.85 -8.75
CA VAL A 296 -9.90 10.22 -9.17
C VAL A 296 -11.07 11.16 -8.85
N LYS A 297 -12.29 10.78 -9.27
CA LYS A 297 -13.51 11.56 -9.00
C LYS A 297 -13.69 11.83 -7.50
N LYS A 298 -13.68 10.77 -6.69
CA LYS A 298 -13.84 10.89 -5.22
C LYS A 298 -12.73 11.71 -4.57
N THR A 299 -11.50 11.64 -5.08
CA THR A 299 -10.40 12.45 -4.56
C THR A 299 -10.59 13.93 -4.88
N LEU A 300 -11.07 14.28 -6.06
CA LEU A 300 -11.41 15.66 -6.43
C LEU A 300 -12.59 16.19 -5.60
N GLU A 301 -13.60 15.36 -5.36
CA GLU A 301 -14.80 15.72 -4.58
C GLU A 301 -14.47 16.15 -3.13
N LEU A 302 -13.35 15.68 -2.56
CA LEU A 302 -12.89 16.13 -1.24
C LEU A 302 -12.62 17.64 -1.18
N PHE A 303 -12.36 18.26 -2.33
CA PHE A 303 -11.94 19.65 -2.45
C PHE A 303 -12.97 20.53 -3.17
N ASN A 304 -14.17 20.02 -3.45
CA ASN A 304 -15.19 20.75 -4.24
C ASN A 304 -15.61 22.10 -3.64
N TYR A 305 -15.42 22.27 -2.33
CA TYR A 305 -15.75 23.51 -1.62
C TYR A 305 -14.60 24.53 -1.61
N LEU A 306 -13.42 24.17 -2.11
CA LEU A 306 -12.29 25.09 -2.24
C LEU A 306 -12.41 25.82 -3.58
N LYS A 307 -12.51 27.16 -3.54
CA LYS A 307 -12.58 28.04 -4.73
C LYS A 307 -11.21 28.55 -5.15
#